data_62b8c3d7444ed35934bf0057772ec445
#
_entry.id   62b8c3d7444ed35934bf0057772ec445
#
_cell.length_a   1.000
_cell.length_b   1.000
_cell.length_c   1.000
_cell.angle_alpha   90.00
_cell.angle_beta   90.00
_cell.angle_gamma   90.00
#
_symmetry.space_group_name_H-M   'P 1'
#
loop_
_entity.id
_entity.type
_entity.pdbx_description
1 polymer ?
#
loop_
_entity_poly.entity_id
_entity_poly.type
_entity_poly.pdbx_seq_one_letter_code
_entity_poly.pdbx_strand_id
1 'polypeptide(L)'
;MPKRVNQTDGEDLVQTSACNFYENVSQAEVERFYARMKEDGNEQAPSYGLNSKLTKRNGELVELKWTEDGLYGAAIKEIVSWLLRAQKYAENEEQKHLIDLLVKYYRTGDLKDFDRYSIAWVQQHEGMIDFINGFIEVYGDPLGLKGTWEGIVEYKDLEATKRTQTISQNAQWFEDIHL
;
A
#
# COMPACT_ATOMS: atom_id res chain seq x y z
N MET A 1 -8.71 27.90 4.05
CA MET A 1 -8.08 26.73 4.64
C MET A 1 -7.45 25.93 3.51
N PRO A 2 -6.17 25.52 3.60
CA PRO A 2 -5.57 24.70 2.55
C PRO A 2 -6.33 23.38 2.41
N LYS A 3 -6.52 22.91 1.17
CA LYS A 3 -7.12 21.60 0.91
C LYS A 3 -6.14 20.51 1.32
N ARG A 4 -6.62 19.38 1.80
CA ARG A 4 -5.76 18.21 2.08
C ARG A 4 -5.04 17.76 0.79
N VAL A 5 -5.78 17.65 -0.29
CA VAL A 5 -5.31 17.35 -1.64
C VAL A 5 -5.83 18.43 -2.57
N ASN A 6 -4.93 19.21 -3.17
CA ASN A 6 -5.27 20.17 -4.22
C ASN A 6 -4.98 19.54 -5.58
N GLN A 7 -5.92 19.70 -6.52
CA GLN A 7 -5.79 19.22 -7.90
C GLN A 7 -6.17 20.33 -8.89
N THR A 8 -5.92 21.59 -8.51
CA THR A 8 -6.22 22.74 -9.35
C THR A 8 -5.15 22.87 -10.43
N ASP A 9 -5.59 22.91 -11.70
CA ASP A 9 -4.70 23.08 -12.84
C ASP A 9 -3.88 24.38 -12.75
N GLY A 10 -2.60 24.29 -13.09
CA GLY A 10 -1.68 25.42 -13.09
C GLY A 10 -1.07 25.79 -11.74
N GLU A 11 -1.45 25.11 -10.68
CA GLU A 11 -0.82 25.26 -9.35
C GLU A 11 0.24 24.17 -9.09
N ASP A 12 1.19 24.45 -8.20
CA ASP A 12 2.07 23.42 -7.65
C ASP A 12 1.28 22.58 -6.64
N LEU A 13 0.86 21.40 -7.06
CA LEU A 13 -0.03 20.52 -6.28
C LEU A 13 0.60 20.06 -4.97
N VAL A 14 1.93 19.95 -4.93
CA VAL A 14 2.69 19.55 -3.73
C VAL A 14 2.70 20.66 -2.68
N GLN A 15 3.00 21.89 -3.11
CA GLN A 15 3.11 23.02 -2.20
C GLN A 15 1.74 23.54 -1.72
N THR A 16 0.70 23.34 -2.52
CA THR A 16 -0.66 23.83 -2.21
C THR A 16 -1.53 22.80 -1.49
N SER A 17 -1.07 21.55 -1.36
CA SER A 17 -1.73 20.49 -0.60
C SER A 17 -1.25 20.44 0.84
N ALA A 18 -2.18 20.21 1.78
CA ALA A 18 -1.87 20.09 3.21
C ALA A 18 -1.54 18.64 3.64
N CYS A 19 -0.93 17.86 2.76
CA CYS A 19 -0.43 16.52 3.08
C CYS A 19 1.00 16.59 3.65
N ASN A 20 1.43 15.54 4.36
CA ASN A 20 2.77 15.48 4.97
C ASN A 20 3.75 14.55 4.23
N PHE A 21 3.43 14.19 2.98
CA PHE A 21 4.25 13.30 2.17
C PHE A 21 5.50 13.97 1.59
N TYR A 22 5.47 15.30 1.53
CA TYR A 22 6.51 16.13 0.93
C TYR A 22 6.95 17.24 1.88
N GLU A 23 8.21 17.61 1.83
CA GLU A 23 8.76 18.67 2.65
C GLU A 23 9.88 19.43 1.94
N ASN A 24 9.74 20.74 1.80
CA ASN A 24 10.70 21.61 1.14
C ASN A 24 11.00 21.21 -0.33
N VAL A 25 10.02 20.69 -1.03
CA VAL A 25 10.12 20.25 -2.43
C VAL A 25 8.97 20.81 -3.27
N SER A 26 9.21 21.05 -4.55
CA SER A 26 8.19 21.41 -5.52
C SER A 26 7.67 20.18 -6.26
N GLN A 27 6.51 20.30 -6.87
CA GLN A 27 5.94 19.24 -7.74
C GLN A 27 6.95 18.81 -8.82
N ALA A 28 7.55 19.75 -9.53
CA ALA A 28 8.52 19.46 -10.59
C ALA A 28 9.77 18.69 -10.09
N GLU A 29 10.18 18.91 -8.85
CA GLU A 29 11.27 18.14 -8.25
C GLU A 29 10.86 16.72 -7.93
N VAL A 30 9.66 16.52 -7.37
CA VAL A 30 9.10 15.20 -7.08
C VAL A 30 8.95 14.37 -8.35
N GLU A 31 8.33 14.94 -9.39
CA GLU A 31 8.12 14.26 -10.66
C GLU A 31 9.45 13.83 -11.31
N ARG A 32 10.44 14.72 -11.36
CA ARG A 32 11.78 14.39 -11.88
C ARG A 32 12.49 13.32 -11.06
N PHE A 33 12.33 13.35 -9.73
CA PHE A 33 12.97 12.38 -8.85
C PHE A 33 12.45 10.96 -9.13
N TYR A 34 11.13 10.78 -9.18
CA TYR A 34 10.53 9.46 -9.42
C TYR A 34 10.58 9.04 -10.89
N ALA A 35 10.59 9.97 -11.85
CA ALA A 35 10.79 9.64 -13.26
C ALA A 35 12.13 8.94 -13.49
N ARG A 36 13.21 9.41 -12.86
CA ARG A 36 14.54 8.79 -12.97
C ARG A 36 14.58 7.34 -12.47
N MET A 37 13.78 6.99 -11.48
CA MET A 37 13.70 5.62 -10.97
C MET A 37 12.98 4.67 -11.94
N LYS A 38 12.19 5.21 -12.88
CA LYS A 38 11.42 4.45 -13.87
C LYS A 38 12.13 4.35 -15.23
N GLU A 39 13.24 5.05 -15.43
CA GLU A 39 13.95 5.14 -16.72
C GLU A 39 14.56 3.82 -17.22
N ASP A 40 14.63 2.79 -16.40
CA ASP A 40 15.19 1.48 -16.77
C ASP A 40 14.27 0.63 -17.67
N GLY A 41 13.14 1.17 -18.15
CA GLY A 41 12.22 0.48 -19.07
C GLY A 41 11.57 -0.78 -18.50
N ASN A 42 11.58 -0.96 -17.19
CA ASN A 42 10.97 -2.10 -16.53
C ASN A 42 9.47 -1.84 -16.35
N GLU A 43 8.65 -2.50 -17.16
CA GLU A 43 7.18 -2.45 -17.06
C GLU A 43 6.65 -2.97 -15.71
N GLN A 44 7.45 -3.76 -14.99
CA GLN A 44 7.16 -4.29 -13.64
C GLN A 44 7.89 -3.50 -12.54
N ALA A 45 8.19 -2.22 -12.78
CA ALA A 45 8.82 -1.39 -11.77
C ALA A 45 7.92 -1.25 -10.53
N PRO A 46 8.49 -1.34 -9.32
CA PRO A 46 7.75 -1.11 -8.09
C PRO A 46 7.09 0.28 -8.07
N SER A 47 6.04 0.44 -7.25
CA SER A 47 5.37 1.72 -7.00
C SER A 47 6.27 2.66 -6.19
N TYR A 48 7.33 3.17 -6.84
CA TYR A 48 8.32 4.04 -6.19
C TYR A 48 7.67 5.21 -5.46
N GLY A 49 8.10 5.41 -4.21
CA GLY A 49 7.59 6.46 -3.35
C GLY A 49 6.47 6.05 -2.43
N LEU A 50 5.84 4.89 -2.62
CA LEU A 50 4.64 4.45 -1.91
C LEU A 50 4.76 4.54 -0.38
N ASN A 51 5.90 4.13 0.17
CA ASN A 51 6.15 4.01 1.61
C ASN A 51 7.22 5.00 2.13
N SER A 52 7.22 6.21 1.60
CA SER A 52 8.24 7.20 1.98
C SER A 52 7.72 8.63 1.95
N LYS A 53 8.36 9.49 2.73
CA LYS A 53 8.30 10.94 2.61
C LYS A 53 9.47 11.42 1.75
N LEU A 54 9.23 12.29 0.79
CA LEU A 54 10.31 12.97 0.05
C LEU A 54 10.57 14.34 0.67
N THR A 55 11.82 14.60 1.01
CA THR A 55 12.26 15.89 1.58
C THR A 55 13.53 16.36 0.91
N LYS A 56 13.82 17.65 1.04
CA LYS A 56 15.10 18.22 0.64
C LYS A 56 15.95 18.54 1.88
N ARG A 57 17.16 17.98 1.94
CA ARG A 57 18.15 18.23 2.99
C ARG A 57 19.46 18.68 2.35
N ASN A 58 19.99 19.81 2.79
CA ASN A 58 21.22 20.38 2.24
C ASN A 58 21.23 20.52 0.70
N GLY A 59 20.06 20.79 0.10
CA GLY A 59 19.91 20.92 -1.34
C GLY A 59 19.67 19.61 -2.10
N GLU A 60 19.80 18.46 -1.45
CA GLU A 60 19.59 17.14 -2.06
C GLU A 60 18.22 16.56 -1.70
N LEU A 61 17.61 15.86 -2.66
CA LEU A 61 16.35 15.12 -2.46
C LEU A 61 16.62 13.80 -1.77
N VAL A 62 15.93 13.55 -0.66
CA VAL A 62 16.09 12.37 0.18
C VAL A 62 14.74 11.73 0.47
N GLU A 63 14.63 10.43 0.25
CA GLU A 63 13.49 9.63 0.72
C GLU A 63 13.69 9.18 2.17
N LEU A 64 12.72 9.48 3.00
CA LEU A 64 12.62 8.97 4.37
C LEU A 64 11.60 7.83 4.38
N LYS A 65 12.08 6.61 4.35
CA LYS A 65 11.22 5.42 4.32
C LYS A 65 10.50 5.20 5.66
N TRP A 66 9.32 4.63 5.58
CA TRP A 66 8.52 4.21 6.72
C TRP A 66 8.85 2.76 7.05
N THR A 67 9.73 2.58 8.00
CA THR A 67 10.26 1.27 8.42
C THR A 67 10.43 1.23 9.94
N GLU A 68 10.73 0.06 10.50
CA GLU A 68 11.03 -0.10 11.94
C GLU A 68 12.08 0.89 12.46
N ASP A 69 13.10 1.18 11.66
CA ASP A 69 14.20 2.08 12.01
C ASP A 69 14.13 3.44 11.28
N GLY A 70 13.07 3.66 10.52
CA GLY A 70 12.82 4.89 9.76
C GLY A 70 11.77 5.80 10.38
N LEU A 71 11.08 6.54 9.50
CA LEU A 71 9.97 7.39 9.91
C LEU A 71 8.81 6.52 10.43
N TYR A 72 8.17 6.95 11.52
CA TYR A 72 7.13 6.20 12.24
C TYR A 72 7.61 4.88 12.85
N GLY A 73 8.90 4.69 13.05
CA GLY A 73 9.51 3.44 13.50
C GLY A 73 8.90 2.86 14.76
N ALA A 74 8.53 3.67 15.75
CA ALA A 74 7.88 3.19 16.96
C ALA A 74 6.53 2.51 16.68
N ALA A 75 5.68 3.11 15.84
CA ALA A 75 4.40 2.51 15.45
C ALA A 75 4.60 1.25 14.60
N ILE A 76 5.56 1.27 13.68
CA ILE A 76 5.86 0.12 12.80
C ILE A 76 6.41 -1.05 13.62
N LYS A 77 7.23 -0.82 14.64
CA LYS A 77 7.69 -1.86 15.59
C LYS A 77 6.52 -2.56 16.29
N GLU A 78 5.51 -1.79 16.70
CA GLU A 78 4.30 -2.39 17.28
C GLU A 78 3.53 -3.22 16.24
N ILE A 79 3.37 -2.74 15.02
CA ILE A 79 2.73 -3.50 13.93
C ILE A 79 3.48 -4.82 13.71
N VAL A 80 4.79 -4.80 13.56
CA VAL A 80 5.63 -6.00 13.38
C VAL A 80 5.52 -6.95 14.58
N SER A 81 5.50 -6.42 15.80
CA SER A 81 5.33 -7.23 17.01
C SER A 81 3.99 -8.00 17.00
N TRP A 82 2.91 -7.33 16.60
CA TRP A 82 1.60 -7.96 16.50
C TRP A 82 1.49 -8.93 15.33
N LEU A 83 2.09 -8.64 14.19
CA LEU A 83 2.16 -9.58 13.06
C LEU A 83 2.90 -10.87 13.44
N LEU A 84 4.04 -10.78 14.13
CA LEU A 84 4.77 -11.95 14.61
C LEU A 84 4.01 -12.75 15.68
N ARG A 85 3.12 -12.12 16.44
CA ARG A 85 2.20 -12.82 17.33
C ARG A 85 1.08 -13.51 16.55
N ALA A 86 0.49 -12.82 15.57
CA ALA A 86 -0.56 -13.37 14.71
C ALA A 86 -0.06 -14.59 13.93
N GLN A 87 1.19 -14.59 13.49
CA GLN A 87 1.83 -15.68 12.76
C GLN A 87 1.75 -17.03 13.50
N LYS A 88 1.73 -17.03 14.84
CA LYS A 88 1.59 -18.23 15.65
C LYS A 88 0.20 -18.87 15.57
N TYR A 89 -0.76 -18.12 15.05
CA TYR A 89 -2.16 -18.53 14.89
C TYR A 89 -2.55 -18.62 13.42
N ALA A 90 -1.56 -18.53 12.50
CA ALA A 90 -1.80 -18.70 11.08
C ALA A 90 -2.46 -20.07 10.80
N GLU A 91 -3.47 -20.07 9.95
CA GLU A 91 -4.29 -21.26 9.68
C GLU A 91 -3.57 -22.28 8.79
N ASN A 92 -2.59 -21.81 8.01
CA ASN A 92 -1.79 -22.62 7.10
C ASN A 92 -0.41 -21.99 6.88
N GLU A 93 0.47 -22.69 6.17
CA GLU A 93 1.84 -22.20 5.90
C GLU A 93 1.85 -21.04 4.91
N GLU A 94 0.88 -20.96 3.99
CA GLU A 94 0.72 -19.84 3.05
C GLU A 94 0.43 -18.53 3.81
N GLN A 95 -0.50 -18.55 4.74
CA GLN A 95 -0.82 -17.38 5.57
C GLN A 95 0.38 -16.98 6.44
N LYS A 96 1.10 -17.95 6.98
CA LYS A 96 2.33 -17.70 7.73
C LYS A 96 3.40 -17.04 6.86
N HIS A 97 3.56 -17.51 5.63
CA HIS A 97 4.48 -16.93 4.65
C HIS A 97 4.11 -15.48 4.27
N LEU A 98 2.81 -15.19 4.12
CA LEU A 98 2.33 -13.81 3.90
C LEU A 98 2.79 -12.88 5.02
N ILE A 99 2.66 -13.32 6.27
CA ILE A 99 3.08 -12.52 7.42
C ILE A 99 4.61 -12.31 7.40
N ASP A 100 5.39 -13.32 7.04
CA ASP A 100 6.85 -13.19 6.92
C ASP A 100 7.24 -12.15 5.86
N LEU A 101 6.60 -12.16 4.69
CA LEU A 101 6.83 -11.18 3.63
C LEU A 101 6.49 -9.76 4.09
N LEU A 102 5.36 -9.60 4.77
CA LEU A 102 4.90 -8.31 5.26
C LEU A 102 5.83 -7.77 6.36
N VAL A 103 6.25 -8.61 7.30
CA VAL A 103 7.25 -8.26 8.32
C VAL A 103 8.57 -7.85 7.68
N LYS A 104 9.01 -8.57 6.66
CA LYS A 104 10.22 -8.23 5.91
C LYS A 104 10.09 -6.86 5.26
N TYR A 105 8.97 -6.57 4.60
CA TYR A 105 8.69 -5.27 4.00
C TYR A 105 8.77 -4.13 5.03
N TYR A 106 8.15 -4.27 6.20
CA TYR A 106 8.21 -3.25 7.25
C TYR A 106 9.63 -3.03 7.81
N ARG A 107 10.48 -4.03 7.76
CA ARG A 107 11.88 -3.92 8.19
C ARG A 107 12.77 -3.28 7.15
N THR A 108 12.62 -3.69 5.89
CA THR A 108 13.51 -3.26 4.79
C THR A 108 13.04 -1.98 4.10
N GLY A 109 11.72 -1.75 4.06
CA GLY A 109 11.10 -0.73 3.21
C GLY A 109 11.34 -0.98 1.72
N ASP A 110 11.67 -2.21 1.32
CA ASP A 110 11.83 -2.57 -0.08
C ASP A 110 10.47 -2.86 -0.71
N LEU A 111 10.09 -2.07 -1.70
CA LEU A 111 8.83 -2.23 -2.42
C LEU A 111 8.73 -3.54 -3.19
N LYS A 112 9.87 -4.15 -3.57
CA LYS A 112 9.87 -5.50 -4.15
C LYS A 112 9.42 -6.57 -3.15
N ASP A 113 9.68 -6.37 -1.85
CA ASP A 113 9.14 -7.26 -0.82
C ASP A 113 7.63 -7.07 -0.66
N PHE A 114 7.13 -5.84 -0.82
CA PHE A 114 5.70 -5.56 -0.84
C PHE A 114 5.00 -6.14 -2.07
N ASP A 115 5.62 -6.07 -3.25
CA ASP A 115 5.10 -6.73 -4.47
C ASP A 115 5.00 -8.25 -4.28
N ARG A 116 6.03 -8.88 -3.67
CA ARG A 116 5.99 -10.32 -3.37
C ARG A 116 4.86 -10.67 -2.40
N TYR A 117 4.67 -9.85 -1.36
CA TYR A 117 3.54 -9.99 -0.45
C TYR A 117 2.21 -9.89 -1.20
N SER A 118 2.03 -8.87 -2.04
CA SER A 118 0.79 -8.63 -2.78
C SER A 118 0.49 -9.77 -3.75
N ILE A 119 1.49 -10.29 -4.46
CA ILE A 119 1.33 -11.44 -5.38
C ILE A 119 0.92 -12.70 -4.59
N ALA A 120 1.60 -12.99 -3.50
CA ALA A 120 1.29 -14.15 -2.66
C ALA A 120 -0.09 -14.03 -2.02
N TRP A 121 -0.48 -12.82 -1.59
CA TRP A 121 -1.81 -12.55 -1.04
C TRP A 121 -2.93 -12.80 -2.06
N VAL A 122 -2.78 -12.31 -3.30
CA VAL A 122 -3.76 -12.54 -4.38
C VAL A 122 -3.91 -14.04 -4.71
N GLN A 123 -2.86 -14.84 -4.53
CA GLN A 123 -2.87 -16.28 -4.80
C GLN A 123 -3.44 -17.12 -3.65
N GLN A 124 -3.48 -16.56 -2.45
CA GLN A 124 -3.97 -17.25 -1.26
C GLN A 124 -5.50 -17.12 -1.18
N HIS A 125 -6.22 -18.24 -1.29
CA HIS A 125 -7.69 -18.29 -1.25
C HIS A 125 -8.24 -19.13 -0.10
N GLU A 126 -7.36 -19.86 0.57
CA GLU A 126 -7.73 -20.76 1.67
C GLU A 126 -7.72 -20.01 3.01
N GLY A 127 -8.47 -20.53 3.96
CA GLY A 127 -8.55 -19.98 5.30
C GLY A 127 -9.86 -19.24 5.60
N MET A 128 -10.07 -19.01 6.89
CA MET A 128 -11.25 -18.32 7.43
C MET A 128 -11.00 -16.83 7.63
N ILE A 129 -9.74 -16.45 7.83
CA ILE A 129 -9.32 -15.09 8.11
C ILE A 129 -8.48 -14.58 6.94
N ASP A 130 -8.84 -13.41 6.46
CA ASP A 130 -8.05 -12.65 5.50
C ASP A 130 -7.66 -11.29 6.09
N PHE A 131 -6.57 -10.71 5.63
CA PHE A 131 -6.14 -9.40 6.09
C PHE A 131 -5.35 -8.65 5.05
N ILE A 132 -5.53 -7.34 5.04
CA ILE A 132 -4.73 -6.39 4.28
C ILE A 132 -4.01 -5.50 5.29
N ASN A 133 -2.74 -5.22 5.07
CA ASN A 133 -1.96 -4.38 5.95
C ASN A 133 -0.79 -3.74 5.18
N GLY A 134 -0.72 -2.43 5.14
CA GLY A 134 0.36 -1.75 4.43
C GLY A 134 0.10 -0.28 4.12
N PHE A 135 1.02 0.31 3.38
CA PHE A 135 0.85 1.63 2.76
C PHE A 135 0.32 1.39 1.34
N ILE A 136 -0.95 1.65 1.11
CA ILE A 136 -1.67 1.14 -0.07
C ILE A 136 -2.36 2.28 -0.83
N GLU A 137 -3.29 2.99 -0.19
CA GLU A 137 -4.14 3.95 -0.85
C GLU A 137 -3.44 5.29 -1.12
N VAL A 138 -3.42 5.71 -2.38
CA VAL A 138 -2.67 6.89 -2.84
C VAL A 138 -3.51 8.15 -3.04
N TYR A 139 -4.82 8.09 -2.89
CA TYR A 139 -5.72 9.24 -3.09
C TYR A 139 -5.49 10.39 -2.07
N GLY A 140 -4.75 10.14 -1.00
CA GLY A 140 -4.31 11.17 -0.06
C GLY A 140 -3.11 12.01 -0.53
N ASP A 141 -2.49 11.62 -1.65
CA ASP A 141 -1.37 12.31 -2.28
C ASP A 141 -1.83 13.02 -3.56
N PRO A 142 -1.54 14.31 -3.75
CA PRO A 142 -1.92 15.03 -4.96
C PRO A 142 -1.31 14.46 -6.25
N LEU A 143 -0.20 13.72 -6.16
CA LEU A 143 0.47 13.08 -7.29
C LEU A 143 0.18 11.58 -7.41
N GLY A 144 -0.58 11.00 -6.49
CA GLY A 144 -0.90 9.58 -6.51
C GLY A 144 0.29 8.64 -6.35
N LEU A 145 1.34 9.05 -5.64
CA LEU A 145 2.58 8.28 -5.46
C LEU A 145 2.75 7.71 -4.05
N LYS A 146 2.22 8.42 -3.05
CA LYS A 146 2.45 8.11 -1.63
C LYS A 146 1.25 7.41 -1.03
N GLY A 147 1.46 6.22 -0.46
CA GLY A 147 0.41 5.45 0.18
C GLY A 147 0.10 5.94 1.60
N THR A 148 -1.18 5.97 1.97
CA THR A 148 -1.61 6.00 3.37
C THR A 148 -1.62 4.59 3.93
N TRP A 149 -1.29 4.48 5.22
CA TRP A 149 -1.36 3.18 5.89
C TRP A 149 -2.80 2.78 6.17
N GLU A 150 -3.10 1.52 5.92
CA GLU A 150 -4.37 0.90 6.29
C GLU A 150 -4.18 -0.55 6.73
N GLY A 151 -5.14 -1.04 7.48
CA GLY A 151 -5.21 -2.42 7.90
C GLY A 151 -6.67 -2.85 8.04
N ILE A 152 -7.02 -3.94 7.36
CA ILE A 152 -8.33 -4.55 7.37
C ILE A 152 -8.15 -6.01 7.76
N VAL A 153 -9.03 -6.53 8.62
CA VAL A 153 -9.10 -7.94 8.96
C VAL A 153 -10.53 -8.40 8.72
N GLU A 154 -10.67 -9.45 7.93
CA GLU A 154 -11.96 -10.03 7.56
C GLU A 154 -12.00 -11.51 7.94
N TYR A 155 -13.20 -12.03 8.19
CA TYR A 155 -13.41 -13.47 8.37
C TYR A 155 -14.60 -13.94 7.54
N LYS A 156 -14.53 -15.17 7.03
CA LYS A 156 -15.58 -15.76 6.21
C LYS A 156 -16.83 -16.05 7.04
N ASP A 157 -17.94 -15.42 6.68
CA ASP A 157 -19.26 -15.87 7.08
C ASP A 157 -19.73 -16.99 6.14
N LEU A 158 -19.65 -18.24 6.60
CA LEU A 158 -19.95 -19.41 5.77
C LEU A 158 -21.41 -19.45 5.30
N GLU A 159 -22.34 -18.89 6.08
CA GLU A 159 -23.75 -18.83 5.67
C GLU A 159 -23.98 -17.75 4.61
N ALA A 160 -23.34 -16.59 4.76
CA ALA A 160 -23.36 -15.55 3.73
C ALA A 160 -22.66 -16.03 2.46
N THR A 161 -21.54 -16.75 2.58
CA THR A 161 -20.81 -17.33 1.44
C THR A 161 -21.68 -18.28 0.62
N LYS A 162 -22.44 -19.17 1.25
CA LYS A 162 -23.37 -20.07 0.53
C LYS A 162 -24.43 -19.29 -0.25
N ARG A 163 -24.96 -18.22 0.33
CA ARG A 163 -25.95 -17.36 -0.34
C ARG A 163 -25.34 -16.64 -1.54
N THR A 164 -24.16 -16.05 -1.36
CA THR A 164 -23.42 -15.37 -2.44
C THR A 164 -23.03 -16.33 -3.54
N GLN A 165 -22.63 -17.57 -3.21
CA GLN A 165 -22.31 -18.61 -4.18
C GLN A 165 -23.49 -18.91 -5.12
N THR A 166 -24.71 -18.93 -4.60
CA THR A 166 -25.91 -19.11 -5.43
C THR A 166 -26.07 -17.97 -6.46
N ILE A 167 -25.79 -16.73 -6.03
CA ILE A 167 -25.83 -15.57 -6.95
C ILE A 167 -24.72 -15.69 -7.99
N SER A 168 -23.49 -15.99 -7.58
CA SER A 168 -22.35 -16.14 -8.50
C SER A 168 -22.56 -17.24 -9.55
N GLN A 169 -23.13 -18.37 -9.15
CA GLN A 169 -23.46 -19.45 -10.08
C GLN A 169 -24.52 -19.08 -11.13
N ASN A 170 -25.32 -18.07 -10.86
CA ASN A 170 -26.33 -17.56 -11.76
C ASN A 170 -25.96 -16.20 -12.37
N ALA A 171 -24.69 -15.78 -12.29
CA ALA A 171 -24.23 -14.47 -12.77
C ALA A 171 -24.58 -14.25 -14.24
N GLN A 172 -24.36 -15.27 -15.10
CA GLN A 172 -24.69 -15.20 -16.52
C GLN A 172 -26.19 -14.93 -16.77
N TRP A 173 -27.06 -15.54 -15.98
CA TRP A 173 -28.51 -15.29 -16.10
C TRP A 173 -28.86 -13.84 -15.79
N PHE A 174 -28.21 -13.23 -14.76
CA PHE A 174 -28.41 -11.81 -14.46
C PHE A 174 -27.92 -10.88 -15.57
N GLU A 175 -26.79 -11.20 -16.19
CA GLU A 175 -26.27 -10.45 -17.35
C GLU A 175 -27.25 -10.55 -18.53
N ASP A 176 -27.76 -11.72 -18.84
CA ASP A 176 -28.63 -11.98 -19.99
C ASP A 176 -29.99 -11.25 -19.90
N ILE A 177 -30.49 -10.95 -18.69
CA ILE A 177 -31.78 -10.26 -18.51
C ILE A 177 -31.64 -8.72 -18.45
N HIS A 178 -30.42 -8.18 -18.36
CA HIS A 178 -30.16 -6.75 -18.31
C HIS A 178 -29.72 -6.16 -19.67
N LEU A 179 -29.68 -6.98 -20.73
CA LEU A 179 -29.50 -6.54 -22.10
C LEU A 179 -30.86 -6.34 -22.74
#